data_7aa7073fa7c29df3d6e57af5c31161c6
#
_entry.id   7aa7073fa7c29df3d6e57af5c31161c6
#
_cell.length_a   1.000
_cell.length_b   1.000
_cell.length_c   1.000
_cell.angle_alpha   90.00
_cell.angle_beta   90.00
_cell.angle_gamma   90.00
#
_symmetry.space_group_name_H-M   'P 1'
#
loop_
_entity.id
_entity.type
_entity.pdbx_description
1 polymer ?
#
loop_
_entity_poly.entity_id
_entity_poly.type
_entity_poly.pdbx_seq_one_letter_code
_entity_poly.pdbx_strand_id
1 'polypeptide(L)'
;SSGRLIYRFPENETKEIFSQQTMLQMQDLLKSVIQNGTGRNANWPTDNQSLLGKTGTSSSSRDAWFVGAYPALLSGFWIGHDENLPMPDEQGGGTPARLWSRFSEKASSLLPYREMLSLPEPIRVPTCRVTGLLATENCPDVSEYPYFDDQVPIHLCDQHPGEILSREPPEVQTTDQNLLEIEP
;
A
#
# COMPACT_ATOMS: atom_id res chain seq x y z
N SER A 1 -38.14 9.29 -12.99
CA SER A 1 -37.00 10.12 -13.44
C SER A 1 -36.87 9.96 -14.95
N SER A 2 -36.68 11.04 -15.67
CA SER A 2 -36.65 11.08 -17.14
C SER A 2 -35.39 10.48 -17.78
N GLY A 3 -34.46 9.96 -16.99
CA GLY A 3 -33.16 9.43 -17.46
C GLY A 3 -32.29 10.50 -18.18
N ARG A 4 -32.56 11.78 -17.97
CA ARG A 4 -31.80 12.85 -18.61
C ARG A 4 -30.38 12.90 -18.10
N LEU A 5 -29.40 12.76 -19.00
CA LEU A 5 -27.98 12.95 -18.68
C LEU A 5 -27.75 14.40 -18.25
N ILE A 6 -27.24 14.61 -17.06
CA ILE A 6 -26.95 15.95 -16.51
C ILE A 6 -25.52 16.36 -16.83
N TYR A 7 -24.58 15.41 -16.77
CA TYR A 7 -23.17 15.64 -17.04
C TYR A 7 -22.50 14.33 -17.49
N ARG A 8 -21.54 14.43 -18.40
CA ARG A 8 -20.61 13.36 -18.76
C ARG A 8 -19.19 13.89 -18.60
N PHE A 9 -18.40 13.18 -17.83
CA PHE A 9 -16.98 13.50 -17.72
C PHE A 9 -16.29 13.25 -19.08
N PRO A 10 -15.44 14.19 -19.56
CA PRO A 10 -14.68 13.98 -20.79
C PRO A 10 -13.70 12.82 -20.62
N GLU A 11 -13.78 11.83 -21.50
CA GLU A 11 -12.97 10.59 -21.39
C GLU A 11 -11.46 10.82 -21.62
N ASN A 12 -11.05 11.99 -22.11
CA ASN A 12 -9.68 12.26 -22.57
C ASN A 12 -8.91 13.33 -21.75
N GLU A 13 -9.45 13.79 -20.63
CA GLU A 13 -8.76 14.76 -19.78
C GLU A 13 -8.10 14.06 -18.56
N THR A 14 -7.16 13.17 -18.82
CA THR A 14 -6.29 12.68 -17.75
C THR A 14 -5.12 13.63 -17.59
N LYS A 15 -4.95 14.17 -16.38
CA LYS A 15 -3.80 14.98 -16.00
C LYS A 15 -3.01 14.22 -14.95
N GLU A 16 -1.73 14.05 -15.19
CA GLU A 16 -0.82 13.57 -14.16
C GLU A 16 -0.74 14.61 -13.03
N ILE A 17 -1.09 14.20 -11.80
CA ILE A 17 -1.10 15.07 -10.61
C ILE A 17 0.10 14.75 -9.73
N PHE A 18 0.50 13.47 -9.65
CA PHE A 18 1.61 12.99 -8.86
C PHE A 18 2.57 12.20 -9.73
N SER A 19 3.87 12.30 -9.43
CA SER A 19 4.87 11.45 -10.09
C SER A 19 4.62 9.97 -9.78
N GLN A 20 5.05 9.09 -10.67
CA GLN A 20 4.99 7.64 -10.45
C GLN A 20 5.63 7.22 -9.13
N GLN A 21 6.74 7.84 -8.79
CA GLN A 21 7.49 7.66 -7.56
C GLN A 21 6.66 7.96 -6.30
N THR A 22 6.00 9.14 -6.26
CA THR A 22 5.09 9.49 -5.17
C THR A 22 3.96 8.47 -5.04
N MET A 23 3.43 8.00 -6.17
CA MET A 23 2.37 7.00 -6.17
C MET A 23 2.82 5.65 -5.62
N LEU A 24 4.04 5.19 -5.93
CA LEU A 24 4.59 3.96 -5.37
C LEU A 24 4.78 4.02 -3.86
N GLN A 25 5.38 5.11 -3.38
CA GLN A 25 5.56 5.30 -1.95
C GLN A 25 4.22 5.33 -1.22
N MET A 26 3.23 6.02 -1.79
CA MET A 26 1.89 6.06 -1.23
C MET A 26 1.23 4.68 -1.24
N GLN A 27 1.36 3.92 -2.31
CA GLN A 27 0.83 2.55 -2.37
C GLN A 27 1.47 1.64 -1.31
N ASP A 28 2.78 1.71 -1.11
CA ASP A 28 3.47 0.91 -0.09
C ASP A 28 2.99 1.27 1.32
N LEU A 29 2.83 2.56 1.61
CA LEU A 29 2.26 3.03 2.87
C LEU A 29 0.83 2.53 3.09
N LEU A 30 -0.02 2.61 2.08
CA LEU A 30 -1.41 2.17 2.16
C LEU A 30 -1.56 0.65 2.25
N LYS A 31 -0.66 -0.13 1.63
CA LYS A 31 -0.54 -1.58 1.83
C LYS A 31 -0.18 -1.91 3.28
N SER A 32 0.81 -1.21 3.82
CA SER A 32 1.27 -1.41 5.19
C SER A 32 0.14 -1.21 6.23
N VAL A 33 -0.80 -0.29 5.98
CA VAL A 33 -1.98 -0.10 6.85
C VAL A 33 -2.81 -1.38 6.96
N ILE A 34 -2.98 -2.11 5.86
CA ILE A 34 -3.76 -3.35 5.83
C ILE A 34 -2.92 -4.55 6.32
N GLN A 35 -1.66 -4.62 5.94
CA GLN A 35 -0.81 -5.76 6.28
C GLN A 35 -0.40 -5.77 7.76
N ASN A 36 0.04 -4.62 8.28
CA ASN A 36 0.67 -4.52 9.59
C ASN A 36 0.06 -3.44 10.49
N GLY A 37 -0.80 -2.59 9.93
CA GLY A 37 -1.30 -1.39 10.58
C GLY A 37 -2.71 -1.51 11.16
N THR A 38 -3.36 -0.37 11.29
CA THR A 38 -4.69 -0.21 11.88
C THR A 38 -5.82 -0.80 11.02
N GLY A 39 -5.56 -1.09 9.75
CA GLY A 39 -6.53 -1.61 8.78
C GLY A 39 -6.52 -3.13 8.61
N ARG A 40 -5.88 -3.90 9.49
CA ARG A 40 -5.73 -5.37 9.32
C ARG A 40 -7.04 -6.13 9.13
N ASN A 41 -8.14 -5.65 9.68
CA ASN A 41 -9.46 -6.23 9.48
C ASN A 41 -10.02 -6.05 8.05
N ALA A 42 -9.38 -5.25 7.22
CA ALA A 42 -9.71 -5.11 5.81
C ALA A 42 -9.03 -6.16 4.91
N ASN A 43 -8.08 -6.93 5.45
CA ASN A 43 -7.39 -7.95 4.69
C ASN A 43 -8.31 -9.15 4.38
N TRP A 44 -8.21 -9.67 3.14
CA TRP A 44 -8.78 -10.97 2.76
C TRP A 44 -7.81 -11.71 1.85
N PRO A 45 -7.89 -13.06 1.80
CA PRO A 45 -7.07 -13.84 0.88
C PRO A 45 -7.38 -13.45 -0.57
N THR A 46 -6.37 -12.97 -1.27
CA THR A 46 -6.45 -12.65 -2.69
C THR A 46 -5.12 -12.96 -3.33
N ASP A 47 -5.13 -13.48 -4.56
CA ASP A 47 -3.92 -13.78 -5.34
C ASP A 47 -3.19 -12.48 -5.75
N ASN A 48 -3.87 -11.36 -5.61
CA ASN A 48 -3.36 -10.03 -5.94
C ASN A 48 -3.19 -9.21 -4.66
N GLN A 49 -1.98 -9.15 -4.14
CA GLN A 49 -1.63 -8.45 -2.89
C GLN A 49 -1.71 -6.90 -2.98
N SER A 50 -2.61 -6.38 -3.79
CA SER A 50 -2.71 -4.95 -4.04
C SER A 50 -3.85 -4.28 -3.28
N LEU A 51 -4.09 -4.72 -2.04
CA LEU A 51 -5.06 -4.06 -1.17
C LEU A 51 -4.43 -2.81 -0.57
N LEU A 52 -5.08 -1.69 -0.77
CA LEU A 52 -4.70 -0.39 -0.23
C LEU A 52 -5.78 0.09 0.72
N GLY A 53 -5.42 0.75 1.80
CA GLY A 53 -6.45 1.28 2.69
C GLY A 53 -5.95 2.26 3.71
N LYS A 54 -6.91 3.03 4.25
CA LYS A 54 -6.68 3.98 5.32
C LYS A 54 -7.86 4.01 6.27
N THR A 55 -7.58 3.92 7.56
CA THR A 55 -8.55 4.11 8.62
C THR A 55 -8.68 5.59 8.98
N GLY A 56 -9.88 6.01 9.35
CA GLY A 56 -10.15 7.31 9.94
C GLY A 56 -11.04 7.13 11.17
N THR A 57 -10.71 7.83 12.26
CA THR A 57 -11.54 7.89 13.47
C THR A 57 -11.50 9.33 13.96
N SER A 58 -12.66 9.96 14.08
CA SER A 58 -12.75 11.31 14.58
C SER A 58 -12.59 11.35 16.12
N SER A 59 -12.40 12.55 16.66
CA SER A 59 -12.31 12.75 18.09
C SER A 59 -13.55 12.20 18.80
N SER A 60 -13.33 11.47 19.90
CA SER A 60 -14.38 10.77 20.64
C SER A 60 -15.13 9.69 19.85
N SER A 61 -14.50 9.15 18.80
CA SER A 61 -15.07 8.08 17.96
C SER A 61 -16.49 8.39 17.46
N ARG A 62 -16.76 9.62 17.04
CA ARG A 62 -18.06 10.01 16.48
C ARG A 62 -18.26 9.54 15.03
N ASP A 63 -17.15 9.43 14.31
CA ASP A 63 -17.08 8.94 12.96
C ASP A 63 -15.99 7.89 12.84
N ALA A 64 -16.32 6.76 12.27
CA ALA A 64 -15.39 5.71 11.93
C ALA A 64 -15.42 5.47 10.44
N TRP A 65 -14.27 5.64 9.78
CA TRP A 65 -14.09 5.51 8.34
C TRP A 65 -13.08 4.44 7.98
N PHE A 66 -13.36 3.73 6.92
CA PHE A 66 -12.35 3.00 6.18
C PHE A 66 -12.51 3.28 4.70
N VAL A 67 -11.45 3.76 4.06
CA VAL A 67 -11.38 3.92 2.61
C VAL A 67 -10.34 2.96 2.09
N GLY A 68 -10.70 2.14 1.14
CA GLY A 68 -9.80 1.14 0.58
C GLY A 68 -10.01 0.95 -0.91
N ALA A 69 -8.96 0.46 -1.53
CA ALA A 69 -8.92 0.15 -2.95
C ALA A 69 -8.31 -1.22 -3.21
N TYR A 70 -8.79 -1.86 -4.25
CA TYR A 70 -8.12 -2.93 -4.97
C TYR A 70 -8.20 -2.62 -6.47
N PRO A 71 -7.52 -3.34 -7.37
CA PRO A 71 -7.32 -2.90 -8.75
C PRO A 71 -8.56 -2.45 -9.53
N ALA A 72 -9.73 -2.97 -9.18
CA ALA A 72 -10.97 -2.67 -9.91
C ALA A 72 -11.92 -1.69 -9.18
N LEU A 73 -11.68 -1.38 -7.91
CA LEU A 73 -12.64 -0.63 -7.11
C LEU A 73 -11.98 0.19 -6.00
N LEU A 74 -12.35 1.45 -5.91
CA LEU A 74 -12.15 2.30 -4.74
C LEU A 74 -13.50 2.49 -4.03
N SER A 75 -13.56 2.22 -2.74
CA SER A 75 -14.77 2.40 -1.96
C SER A 75 -14.48 2.82 -0.51
N GLY A 76 -15.45 3.49 0.10
CA GLY A 76 -15.37 3.93 1.48
C GLY A 76 -16.56 3.45 2.30
N PHE A 77 -16.31 3.11 3.55
CA PHE A 77 -17.31 2.72 4.53
C PHE A 77 -17.24 3.67 5.71
N TRP A 78 -18.39 4.17 6.09
CA TRP A 78 -18.57 5.08 7.21
C TRP A 78 -19.58 4.52 8.18
N ILE A 79 -19.28 4.67 9.46
CA ILE A 79 -20.19 4.42 10.56
C ILE A 79 -20.20 5.65 11.44
N GLY A 80 -21.38 6.11 11.77
CA GLY A 80 -21.62 7.27 12.61
C GLY A 80 -23.00 7.21 13.24
N HIS A 81 -23.24 8.05 14.21
CA HIS A 81 -24.55 8.23 14.83
C HIS A 81 -25.24 9.47 14.24
N ASP A 82 -26.52 9.37 13.89
CA ASP A 82 -27.27 10.48 13.27
C ASP A 82 -27.27 11.74 14.15
N GLU A 83 -27.26 11.57 15.46
CA GLU A 83 -27.21 12.67 16.46
C GLU A 83 -25.76 13.03 16.83
N ASN A 84 -24.76 12.57 16.08
CA ASN A 84 -23.34 12.83 16.34
C ASN A 84 -22.89 12.42 17.75
N LEU A 85 -23.44 11.33 18.28
CA LEU A 85 -23.05 10.78 19.57
C LEU A 85 -21.74 10.00 19.49
N PRO A 86 -20.92 9.95 20.55
CA PRO A 86 -19.73 9.13 20.60
C PRO A 86 -20.05 7.63 20.49
N MET A 87 -19.16 6.91 19.79
CA MET A 87 -19.18 5.45 19.67
C MET A 87 -17.87 4.88 20.24
N PRO A 88 -17.70 4.80 21.56
CA PRO A 88 -16.40 4.57 22.20
C PRO A 88 -15.72 3.26 21.80
N ASP A 89 -16.50 2.25 21.40
CA ASP A 89 -15.99 0.94 20.98
C ASP A 89 -15.78 0.81 19.46
N GLU A 90 -16.04 1.90 18.71
CA GLU A 90 -15.94 1.86 17.23
C GLU A 90 -14.76 2.69 16.73
N GLN A 91 -14.03 2.09 15.78
CA GLN A 91 -12.88 2.70 15.12
C GLN A 91 -12.87 2.34 13.65
N GLY A 92 -12.21 3.14 12.82
CA GLY A 92 -12.12 2.91 11.39
C GLY A 92 -11.51 1.56 11.01
N GLY A 93 -10.61 1.02 11.83
CA GLY A 93 -10.05 -0.34 11.70
C GLY A 93 -10.96 -1.45 12.22
N GLY A 94 -12.08 -1.11 12.84
CA GLY A 94 -13.08 -2.04 13.37
C GLY A 94 -14.12 -2.47 12.33
N THR A 95 -15.36 -2.09 12.57
CA THR A 95 -16.50 -2.47 11.71
C THR A 95 -16.38 -1.94 10.28
N PRO A 96 -16.00 -0.67 10.01
CA PRO A 96 -15.86 -0.18 8.63
C PRO A 96 -14.86 -1.00 7.82
N ALA A 97 -13.70 -1.35 8.38
CA ALA A 97 -12.69 -2.16 7.72
C ALA A 97 -13.20 -3.58 7.39
N ARG A 98 -13.91 -4.23 8.33
CA ARG A 98 -14.52 -5.55 8.10
C ARG A 98 -15.61 -5.51 7.03
N LEU A 99 -16.45 -4.47 7.03
CA LEU A 99 -17.49 -4.29 6.01
C LEU A 99 -16.88 -4.07 4.63
N TRP A 100 -15.85 -3.23 4.56
CA TRP A 100 -15.09 -3.01 3.32
C TRP A 100 -14.50 -4.31 2.79
N SER A 101 -13.85 -5.10 3.63
CA SER A 101 -13.28 -6.40 3.26
C SER A 101 -14.33 -7.31 2.63
N ARG A 102 -15.44 -7.56 3.33
CA ARG A 102 -16.51 -8.44 2.84
C ARG A 102 -17.17 -7.95 1.57
N PHE A 103 -17.38 -6.66 1.45
CA PHE A 103 -17.95 -6.05 0.26
C PHE A 103 -17.00 -6.17 -0.93
N SER A 104 -15.74 -5.80 -0.74
CA SER A 104 -14.73 -5.78 -1.81
C SER A 104 -14.36 -7.18 -2.28
N GLU A 105 -14.28 -8.16 -1.36
CA GLU A 105 -14.11 -9.56 -1.70
C GLU A 105 -15.23 -10.07 -2.63
N LYS A 106 -16.49 -9.78 -2.30
CA LYS A 106 -17.61 -10.15 -3.17
C LYS A 106 -17.61 -9.38 -4.48
N ALA A 107 -17.33 -8.08 -4.44
CA ALA A 107 -17.30 -7.24 -5.63
C ALA A 107 -16.17 -7.66 -6.59
N SER A 108 -15.03 -8.13 -6.08
CA SER A 108 -13.91 -8.57 -6.90
C SER A 108 -14.26 -9.70 -7.86
N SER A 109 -15.17 -10.59 -7.48
CA SER A 109 -15.65 -11.68 -8.34
C SER A 109 -16.62 -11.23 -9.45
N LEU A 110 -17.16 -10.02 -9.33
CA LEU A 110 -18.16 -9.47 -10.26
C LEU A 110 -17.57 -8.43 -11.22
N LEU A 111 -16.41 -7.89 -10.90
CA LEU A 111 -15.76 -6.84 -11.67
C LEU A 111 -14.64 -7.42 -12.54
N PRO A 112 -14.45 -6.88 -13.76
CA PRO A 112 -13.33 -7.31 -14.59
C PRO A 112 -12.02 -7.02 -13.88
N TYR A 113 -11.10 -7.98 -13.95
CA TYR A 113 -9.74 -7.77 -13.46
C TYR A 113 -9.13 -6.54 -14.14
N ARG A 114 -8.54 -5.67 -13.35
CA ARG A 114 -7.73 -4.55 -13.83
C ARG A 114 -6.38 -4.63 -13.15
N GLU A 115 -5.34 -4.54 -13.93
CA GLU A 115 -4.01 -4.42 -13.38
C GLU A 115 -3.88 -3.04 -12.73
N MET A 116 -3.40 -2.99 -11.48
CA MET A 116 -2.95 -1.72 -10.92
C MET A 116 -1.75 -1.23 -11.73
N LEU A 117 -1.61 0.08 -11.83
CA LEU A 117 -0.49 0.69 -12.53
C LEU A 117 0.79 -0.04 -12.13
N SER A 118 1.39 -0.77 -13.09
CA SER A 118 2.68 -1.42 -12.89
C SER A 118 3.72 -0.31 -12.85
N LEU A 119 4.22 -0.05 -11.67
CA LEU A 119 5.27 0.93 -11.46
C LEU A 119 6.61 0.18 -11.40
N PRO A 120 7.74 0.81 -11.75
CA PRO A 120 9.05 0.19 -11.60
C PRO A 120 9.21 -0.35 -10.17
N GLU A 121 9.85 -1.49 -10.02
CA GLU A 121 10.11 -2.02 -8.69
C GLU A 121 11.03 -1.06 -7.93
N PRO A 122 10.64 -0.63 -6.73
CA PRO A 122 11.48 0.23 -5.93
C PRO A 122 12.68 -0.53 -5.37
N ILE A 123 13.78 0.16 -5.19
CA ILE A 123 14.92 -0.34 -4.42
C ILE A 123 14.50 -0.34 -2.95
N ARG A 124 14.50 -1.52 -2.32
CA ARG A 124 14.24 -1.62 -0.89
C ARG A 124 15.54 -1.56 -0.12
N VAL A 125 15.63 -0.65 0.83
CA VAL A 125 16.86 -0.37 1.57
C VAL A 125 16.59 -0.47 3.07
N PRO A 126 17.42 -1.22 3.83
CA PRO A 126 17.35 -1.23 5.27
C PRO A 126 17.55 0.17 5.83
N THR A 127 16.53 0.67 6.52
CA THR A 127 16.47 2.05 7.01
C THR A 127 16.17 2.03 8.50
N CYS A 128 16.91 2.79 9.27
CA CYS A 128 16.65 2.98 10.70
C CYS A 128 15.34 3.75 10.89
N ARG A 129 14.37 3.15 11.58
CA ARG A 129 13.05 3.78 11.80
C ARG A 129 13.09 4.98 12.73
N VAL A 130 14.17 5.12 13.51
CA VAL A 130 14.35 6.26 14.42
C VAL A 130 14.83 7.50 13.67
N THR A 131 15.79 7.32 12.71
CA THR A 131 16.42 8.46 12.04
C THR A 131 16.00 8.64 10.58
N GLY A 132 15.49 7.58 9.94
CA GLY A 132 15.23 7.58 8.50
C GLY A 132 16.48 7.42 7.62
N LEU A 133 17.65 7.21 8.21
CA LEU A 133 18.91 7.03 7.50
C LEU A 133 19.20 5.54 7.24
N LEU A 134 20.23 5.24 6.44
CA LEU A 134 20.67 3.86 6.20
C LEU A 134 20.95 3.15 7.54
N ALA A 135 20.38 1.97 7.70
CA ALA A 135 20.52 1.23 8.94
C ALA A 135 21.93 0.67 9.09
N THR A 136 22.39 0.64 10.34
CA THR A 136 23.58 -0.07 10.77
C THR A 136 23.21 -1.30 11.60
N GLU A 137 24.14 -2.19 11.86
CA GLU A 137 23.97 -3.36 12.70
C GLU A 137 23.50 -3.02 14.13
N ASN A 138 23.75 -1.81 14.59
CA ASN A 138 23.39 -1.32 15.93
C ASN A 138 22.03 -0.62 15.98
N CYS A 139 21.32 -0.51 14.87
CA CYS A 139 19.99 0.09 14.87
C CYS A 139 18.98 -0.81 15.58
N PRO A 140 18.25 -0.32 16.59
CA PRO A 140 17.32 -1.12 17.37
C PRO A 140 16.02 -1.47 16.61
N ASP A 141 15.69 -0.69 15.61
CA ASP A 141 14.46 -0.86 14.81
C ASP A 141 14.75 -0.51 13.35
N VAL A 142 14.69 -1.52 12.50
CA VAL A 142 15.00 -1.44 11.07
C VAL A 142 13.82 -1.89 10.24
N SER A 143 13.57 -1.19 9.16
CA SER A 143 12.60 -1.59 8.15
C SER A 143 13.16 -1.38 6.74
N GLU A 144 12.77 -2.23 5.83
CA GLU A 144 13.06 -2.04 4.42
C GLU A 144 12.04 -1.09 3.80
N TYR A 145 12.47 0.13 3.49
CA TYR A 145 11.63 1.10 2.80
C TYR A 145 11.90 1.10 1.30
N PRO A 146 10.85 1.36 0.49
CA PRO A 146 11.00 1.51 -0.95
C PRO A 146 11.53 2.90 -1.30
N TYR A 147 12.60 2.93 -2.09
CA TYR A 147 13.21 4.15 -2.62
C TYR A 147 13.35 4.05 -4.13
N PHE A 148 13.52 5.21 -4.77
CA PHE A 148 13.99 5.31 -6.14
C PHE A 148 15.45 5.79 -6.12
N ASP A 149 16.16 5.58 -7.21
CA ASP A 149 17.60 5.76 -7.32
C ASP A 149 18.12 7.06 -6.71
N ASP A 150 17.40 8.17 -6.92
CA ASP A 150 17.76 9.51 -6.44
C ASP A 150 17.34 9.80 -4.99
N GLN A 151 16.59 8.90 -4.37
CA GLN A 151 16.02 9.09 -3.01
C GLN A 151 16.62 8.16 -1.97
N VAL A 152 17.45 7.21 -2.37
CA VAL A 152 18.13 6.33 -1.43
C VAL A 152 18.97 7.18 -0.46
N PRO A 153 18.79 7.04 0.86
CA PRO A 153 19.64 7.73 1.81
C PRO A 153 21.11 7.39 1.56
N ILE A 154 21.96 8.39 1.55
CA ILE A 154 23.40 8.21 1.36
C ILE A 154 24.20 8.22 2.66
N HIS A 155 23.57 8.58 3.77
CA HIS A 155 24.19 8.64 5.09
C HIS A 155 23.75 7.48 5.97
N LEU A 156 24.73 6.92 6.68
CA LEU A 156 24.47 5.93 7.74
C LEU A 156 23.80 6.58 8.96
N CYS A 157 23.11 5.77 9.72
CA CYS A 157 22.49 6.20 10.97
C CYS A 157 23.54 6.78 11.93
N ASP A 158 23.37 8.04 12.27
CA ASP A 158 24.27 8.80 13.14
C ASP A 158 24.01 8.57 14.64
N GLN A 159 22.78 8.16 14.98
CA GLN A 159 22.40 7.84 16.36
C GLN A 159 22.80 6.42 16.79
N HIS A 160 23.00 5.52 15.85
CA HIS A 160 23.40 4.14 16.10
C HIS A 160 24.59 3.79 15.19
N PRO A 161 25.80 4.30 15.50
CA PRO A 161 26.96 4.10 14.63
C PRO A 161 27.36 2.63 14.58
N GLY A 162 27.73 2.15 13.40
CA GLY A 162 28.11 0.76 13.15
C GLY A 162 28.34 0.52 11.65
N GLU A 163 28.56 -0.73 11.28
CA GLU A 163 28.68 -1.11 9.90
C GLU A 163 27.32 -1.10 9.19
N ILE A 164 27.31 -0.79 7.90
CA ILE A 164 26.09 -0.80 7.10
C ILE A 164 25.47 -2.20 7.11
N LEU A 165 24.17 -2.29 7.35
CA LEU A 165 23.43 -3.52 7.08
C LEU A 165 23.37 -3.71 5.55
N SER A 166 24.34 -4.46 5.02
CA SER A 166 24.36 -4.84 3.63
C SER A 166 23.27 -5.86 3.34
N ARG A 167 22.53 -5.67 2.23
CA ARG A 167 21.81 -6.78 1.60
C ARG A 167 22.82 -7.81 1.15
N GLU A 168 22.59 -9.08 1.45
CA GLU A 168 23.11 -10.12 0.57
C GLU A 168 22.45 -9.89 -0.81
N PRO A 169 23.22 -9.72 -1.88
CA PRO A 169 22.65 -9.60 -3.21
C PRO A 169 21.78 -10.85 -3.44
N PRO A 170 20.58 -10.72 -4.03
CA PRO A 170 19.79 -11.89 -4.42
C PRO A 170 20.71 -12.81 -5.24
N GLU A 171 20.80 -14.08 -4.86
CA GLU A 171 21.50 -15.08 -5.64
C GLU A 171 20.95 -15.00 -7.07
N VAL A 172 21.77 -14.51 -7.98
CA VAL A 172 21.47 -14.59 -9.41
C VAL A 172 21.50 -16.08 -9.74
N GLN A 173 20.33 -16.70 -9.76
CA GLN A 173 20.19 -18.03 -10.34
C GLN A 173 20.54 -17.88 -11.82
N THR A 174 21.78 -18.13 -12.15
CA THR A 174 22.24 -18.33 -13.50
C THR A 174 21.60 -19.61 -14.03
N THR A 175 20.41 -19.48 -14.57
CA THR A 175 19.80 -20.47 -15.45
C THR A 175 20.42 -20.33 -16.83
N ASP A 176 21.67 -20.78 -16.98
CA ASP A 176 22.27 -21.00 -18.30
C ASP A 176 23.30 -22.12 -18.20
N GLN A 177 22.78 -23.35 -18.11
CA GLN A 177 23.50 -24.56 -18.53
C GLN A 177 22.52 -25.44 -19.31
N ASN A 178 22.22 -25.04 -20.55
CA ASN A 178 21.76 -25.97 -21.57
C ASN A 178 21.66 -25.30 -22.94
N LEU A 179 22.80 -24.92 -23.50
CA LEU A 179 22.91 -24.58 -24.90
C LEU A 179 24.35 -24.86 -25.33
N LEU A 180 24.72 -26.10 -25.52
CA LEU A 180 25.84 -26.51 -26.38
C LEU A 180 25.87 -28.06 -26.43
N GLU A 181 25.05 -28.64 -27.27
CA GLU A 181 25.33 -29.93 -27.94
C GLU A 181 24.51 -29.93 -29.23
N ILE A 182 25.09 -29.34 -30.27
CA ILE A 182 24.79 -29.69 -31.66
C ILE A 182 26.07 -30.32 -32.15
N GLU A 183 26.09 -31.64 -32.16
CA GLU A 183 27.09 -32.40 -32.88
C GLU A 183 26.70 -32.61 -34.37
N PRO A 184 27.63 -32.91 -35.25
CA PRO A 184 27.68 -32.63 -36.69
C PRO A 184 26.80 -33.47 -37.58
#